data_dec3df904f55265a9c20e57d4f3eb4a6
#
_entry.id   dec3df904f55265a9c20e57d4f3eb4a6
#
_cell.length_a   1.000
_cell.length_b   1.000
_cell.length_c   1.000
_cell.angle_alpha   90.00
_cell.angle_beta   90.00
_cell.angle_gamma   90.00
#
_symmetry.space_group_name_H-M   'P 1'
#
loop_
_entity.id
_entity.type
_entity.pdbx_description
1 polymer ?
#
loop_
_entity_poly.entity_id
_entity_poly.type
_entity_poly.pdbx_seq_one_letter_code
_entity_poly.pdbx_strand_id
1 'polypeptide(L)'
;NLLITDNIAKYYSINIKYGELNWLNIGSYSFNSEIKKTDNKFFTIDYKNTLRSFDINDGTELWNFQTDDIFTMPDSKNSLIIVGNLVIFNNSIGDITAVDVETGQITWQLPTQSSNIINESYNFKTSKLVSDGKSIFFSNNKEEFYSIDIKTGVTNWINDINSILTPLVIGNIIFTVSEKGYLLSLIHI
;
A
#
# COMPACT_ATOMS: atom_id res chain seq x y z
N ASN A 1 -17.32 7.00 -12.57
CA ASN A 1 -17.54 5.60 -12.23
C ASN A 1 -17.02 5.30 -10.82
N LEU A 2 -17.67 4.40 -10.10
CA LEU A 2 -17.27 3.85 -8.82
C LEU A 2 -16.68 2.46 -9.04
N LEU A 3 -15.45 2.24 -8.57
CA LEU A 3 -14.79 0.94 -8.58
C LEU A 3 -14.94 0.30 -7.21
N ILE A 4 -15.31 -0.96 -7.16
CA ILE A 4 -15.54 -1.71 -5.92
C ILE A 4 -14.86 -3.07 -6.03
N THR A 5 -14.23 -3.50 -4.93
CA THR A 5 -13.76 -4.86 -4.71
C THR A 5 -14.48 -5.45 -3.49
N ASP A 6 -14.80 -6.72 -3.53
CA ASP A 6 -15.44 -7.43 -2.42
C ASP A 6 -14.56 -8.53 -1.81
N ASN A 7 -15.06 -9.16 -0.75
CA ASN A 7 -14.37 -10.20 -0.01
C ASN A 7 -14.47 -11.60 -0.64
N ILE A 8 -15.12 -11.73 -1.79
CA ILE A 8 -15.24 -12.99 -2.57
C ILE A 8 -14.57 -12.86 -3.93
N ALA A 9 -13.55 -12.01 -4.03
CA ALA A 9 -12.74 -11.75 -5.22
C ALA A 9 -13.49 -11.13 -6.41
N LYS A 10 -14.70 -10.61 -6.24
CA LYS A 10 -15.36 -9.84 -7.29
C LYS A 10 -14.88 -8.41 -7.30
N TYR A 11 -14.77 -7.84 -8.48
CA TYR A 11 -14.51 -6.43 -8.68
C TYR A 11 -15.36 -5.92 -9.85
N TYR A 12 -15.84 -4.69 -9.72
CA TYR A 12 -16.81 -4.16 -10.66
C TYR A 12 -16.83 -2.63 -10.67
N SER A 13 -17.34 -2.09 -11.75
CA SER A 13 -17.54 -0.67 -11.96
C SER A 13 -19.01 -0.34 -12.06
N ILE A 14 -19.43 0.70 -11.35
CA ILE A 14 -20.80 1.22 -11.36
C ILE A 14 -20.80 2.65 -11.89
N ASN A 15 -21.74 2.96 -12.76
CA ASN A 15 -22.03 4.31 -13.13
C ASN A 15 -22.70 5.04 -11.97
N ILE A 16 -22.01 6.02 -11.39
CA ILE A 16 -22.50 6.75 -10.19
C ILE A 16 -23.80 7.49 -10.46
N LYS A 17 -24.01 7.98 -11.68
CA LYS A 17 -25.18 8.79 -12.01
C LYS A 17 -26.47 7.97 -12.11
N TYR A 18 -26.36 6.76 -12.65
CA TYR A 18 -27.52 5.91 -12.94
C TYR A 18 -27.62 4.68 -12.05
N GLY A 19 -26.56 4.34 -11.31
CA GLY A 19 -26.48 3.11 -10.50
C GLY A 19 -26.34 1.83 -11.33
N GLU A 20 -26.04 1.97 -12.62
CA GLU A 20 -25.95 0.85 -13.54
C GLU A 20 -24.57 0.19 -13.48
N LEU A 21 -24.54 -1.14 -13.62
CA LEU A 21 -23.32 -1.91 -13.69
C LEU A 21 -22.66 -1.68 -15.06
N ASN A 22 -21.42 -1.16 -15.08
CA ASN A 22 -20.65 -1.04 -16.31
C ASN A 22 -20.04 -2.40 -16.68
N TRP A 23 -19.35 -3.03 -15.72
CA TRP A 23 -18.74 -4.36 -15.88
C TRP A 23 -18.53 -5.02 -14.51
N LEU A 24 -18.43 -6.36 -14.49
CA LEU A 24 -18.13 -7.19 -13.34
C LEU A 24 -17.18 -8.31 -13.74
N ASN A 25 -16.13 -8.50 -12.94
CA ASN A 25 -15.14 -9.56 -13.09
C ASN A 25 -14.90 -10.28 -11.77
N ILE A 26 -14.23 -11.42 -11.82
CA ILE A 26 -13.87 -12.24 -10.66
C ILE A 26 -12.37 -12.50 -10.72
N GLY A 27 -11.65 -12.15 -9.65
CA GLY A 27 -10.24 -12.43 -9.47
C GLY A 27 -9.99 -13.83 -8.91
N SER A 28 -8.73 -14.21 -8.84
CA SER A 28 -8.32 -15.50 -8.25
C SER A 28 -8.40 -15.52 -6.73
N TYR A 29 -8.19 -14.37 -6.08
CA TYR A 29 -8.17 -14.21 -4.62
C TYR A 29 -8.87 -12.93 -4.23
N SER A 30 -9.42 -12.91 -3.00
CA SER A 30 -10.03 -11.72 -2.41
C SER A 30 -9.00 -10.59 -2.24
N PHE A 31 -9.48 -9.36 -2.29
CA PHE A 31 -8.61 -8.18 -2.23
C PHE A 31 -8.42 -7.70 -0.79
N ASN A 32 -7.18 -7.31 -0.46
CA ASN A 32 -6.76 -6.89 0.87
C ASN A 32 -6.19 -5.46 0.91
N SER A 33 -6.55 -4.61 -0.02
CA SER A 33 -6.12 -3.21 -0.02
C SER A 33 -7.23 -2.26 -0.46
N GLU A 34 -6.95 -0.97 -0.35
CA GLU A 34 -7.73 0.05 -1.04
C GLU A 34 -7.46 -0.01 -2.55
N ILE A 35 -8.40 0.51 -3.35
CA ILE A 35 -8.20 0.74 -4.77
C ILE A 35 -7.51 2.10 -4.95
N LYS A 36 -6.43 2.13 -5.72
CA LYS A 36 -5.85 3.36 -6.27
C LYS A 36 -5.96 3.35 -7.78
N LYS A 37 -6.07 4.53 -8.39
CA LYS A 37 -6.29 4.62 -9.84
C LYS A 37 -5.49 5.75 -10.46
N THR A 38 -5.13 5.56 -11.71
CA THR A 38 -4.72 6.59 -12.67
C THR A 38 -5.90 6.92 -13.61
N ASP A 39 -5.67 7.60 -14.71
CA ASP A 39 -6.73 7.92 -15.69
C ASP A 39 -7.30 6.66 -16.36
N ASN A 40 -6.46 5.67 -16.68
CA ASN A 40 -6.82 4.49 -17.46
C ASN A 40 -6.67 3.14 -16.73
N LYS A 41 -6.06 3.13 -15.55
CA LYS A 41 -5.79 1.90 -14.77
C LYS A 41 -6.25 2.03 -13.32
N PHE A 42 -6.52 0.90 -12.70
CA PHE A 42 -6.63 0.83 -11.24
C PHE A 42 -5.81 -0.32 -10.68
N PHE A 43 -5.44 -0.18 -9.41
CA PHE A 43 -4.53 -1.07 -8.71
C PHE A 43 -5.14 -1.49 -7.39
N THR A 44 -4.93 -2.75 -7.03
CA THR A 44 -5.31 -3.31 -5.73
C THR A 44 -4.41 -4.51 -5.41
N ILE A 45 -4.33 -4.88 -4.13
CA ILE A 45 -3.53 -6.02 -3.67
C ILE A 45 -4.47 -7.09 -3.15
N ASP A 46 -4.22 -8.34 -3.48
CA ASP A 46 -4.96 -9.48 -2.97
C ASP A 46 -4.32 -10.09 -1.70
N TYR A 47 -5.01 -11.06 -1.08
CA TYR A 47 -4.53 -11.75 0.12
C TYR A 47 -3.29 -12.65 -0.12
N LYS A 48 -2.85 -12.81 -1.37
CA LYS A 48 -1.60 -13.48 -1.75
C LYS A 48 -0.44 -12.50 -1.94
N ASN A 49 -0.58 -11.27 -1.44
CA ASN A 49 0.39 -10.19 -1.64
C ASN A 49 0.69 -9.90 -3.12
N THR A 50 -0.28 -10.14 -3.98
CA THR A 50 -0.17 -9.84 -5.42
C THR A 50 -0.76 -8.47 -5.69
N LEU A 51 0.06 -7.53 -6.10
CA LEU A 51 -0.39 -6.27 -6.68
C LEU A 51 -0.88 -6.55 -8.08
N ARG A 52 -2.09 -6.08 -8.41
CA ARG A 52 -2.72 -6.26 -9.71
C ARG A 52 -3.08 -4.92 -10.32
N SER A 53 -2.86 -4.80 -11.60
CA SER A 53 -3.26 -3.67 -12.44
C SER A 53 -4.35 -4.10 -13.41
N PHE A 54 -5.38 -3.27 -13.52
CA PHE A 54 -6.53 -3.53 -14.38
C PHE A 54 -6.84 -2.31 -15.24
N ASP A 55 -7.37 -2.54 -16.43
CA ASP A 55 -7.97 -1.48 -17.25
C ASP A 55 -9.25 -0.96 -16.56
N ILE A 56 -9.41 0.35 -16.51
CA ILE A 56 -10.55 0.97 -15.82
C ILE A 56 -11.86 0.85 -16.60
N ASN A 57 -11.79 0.62 -17.91
CA ASN A 57 -12.95 0.60 -18.80
C ASN A 57 -13.71 -0.73 -18.75
N ASP A 58 -12.98 -1.84 -18.69
CA ASP A 58 -13.57 -3.19 -18.74
C ASP A 58 -13.13 -4.13 -17.61
N GLY A 59 -12.15 -3.69 -16.78
CA GLY A 59 -11.64 -4.49 -15.69
C GLY A 59 -10.69 -5.62 -16.12
N THR A 60 -10.20 -5.62 -17.35
CA THR A 60 -9.21 -6.61 -17.79
C THR A 60 -7.91 -6.47 -17.03
N GLU A 61 -7.34 -7.57 -16.51
CA GLU A 61 -6.04 -7.56 -15.85
C GLU A 61 -4.94 -7.28 -16.89
N LEU A 62 -4.15 -6.23 -16.64
CA LEU A 62 -3.07 -5.81 -17.52
C LEU A 62 -1.74 -6.45 -17.14
N TRP A 63 -1.45 -6.47 -15.85
CA TRP A 63 -0.28 -7.11 -15.27
C TRP A 63 -0.48 -7.39 -13.78
N ASN A 64 0.36 -8.23 -13.22
CA ASN A 64 0.45 -8.45 -11.77
C ASN A 64 1.89 -8.62 -11.32
N PHE A 65 2.12 -8.37 -10.04
CA PHE A 65 3.41 -8.54 -9.37
C PHE A 65 3.19 -9.15 -8.00
N GLN A 66 3.71 -10.34 -7.77
CA GLN A 66 3.58 -11.05 -6.49
C GLN A 66 4.85 -10.88 -5.66
N THR A 67 4.68 -10.49 -4.40
CA THR A 67 5.73 -10.53 -3.37
C THR A 67 5.64 -11.81 -2.55
N ASP A 68 6.55 -11.95 -1.58
CA ASP A 68 6.53 -13.09 -0.67
C ASP A 68 5.18 -13.19 0.05
N ASP A 69 4.69 -14.42 0.16
CA ASP A 69 3.43 -14.78 0.78
C ASP A 69 3.68 -15.39 2.16
N ILE A 70 2.84 -15.04 3.13
CA ILE A 70 2.77 -15.72 4.41
C ILE A 70 1.49 -16.55 4.49
N PHE A 71 1.58 -17.72 5.14
CA PHE A 71 0.49 -18.69 5.26
C PHE A 71 -0.75 -18.16 5.97
N THR A 72 -0.71 -16.97 6.55
CA THR A 72 -1.78 -16.41 7.36
C THR A 72 -2.36 -15.15 6.75
N MET A 73 -3.68 -15.04 6.81
CA MET A 73 -4.38 -13.81 6.42
C MET A 73 -4.13 -12.73 7.48
N PRO A 74 -3.47 -11.60 7.13
CA PRO A 74 -3.29 -10.52 8.07
C PRO A 74 -4.63 -9.83 8.37
N ASP A 75 -4.83 -9.42 9.61
CA ASP A 75 -5.99 -8.60 10.01
C ASP A 75 -5.93 -7.18 9.44
N SER A 76 -4.74 -6.70 9.05
CA SER A 76 -4.52 -5.37 8.51
C SER A 76 -4.58 -5.37 6.99
N LYS A 77 -5.19 -4.33 6.42
CA LYS A 77 -5.17 -4.10 4.97
C LYS A 77 -3.80 -3.58 4.54
N ASN A 78 -3.32 -4.11 3.42
CA ASN A 78 -2.15 -3.58 2.75
C ASN A 78 -2.43 -2.15 2.25
N SER A 79 -1.40 -1.32 2.29
CA SER A 79 -1.45 0.05 1.78
C SER A 79 -0.75 0.15 0.44
N LEU A 80 -1.31 0.95 -0.46
CA LEU A 80 -0.64 1.33 -1.69
C LEU A 80 -0.88 2.80 -2.01
N ILE A 81 0.12 3.42 -2.64
CA ILE A 81 0.07 4.79 -3.15
C ILE A 81 0.61 4.83 -4.58
N ILE A 82 0.22 5.85 -5.33
CA ILE A 82 0.76 6.12 -6.67
C ILE A 82 1.47 7.46 -6.60
N VAL A 83 2.75 7.48 -7.00
CA VAL A 83 3.55 8.69 -7.06
C VAL A 83 4.32 8.72 -8.39
N GLY A 84 3.99 9.68 -9.25
CA GLY A 84 4.54 9.73 -10.61
C GLY A 84 4.22 8.46 -11.40
N ASN A 85 5.24 7.77 -11.87
CA ASN A 85 5.12 6.50 -12.60
C ASN A 85 5.33 5.25 -11.72
N LEU A 86 5.27 5.39 -10.39
CA LEU A 86 5.45 4.28 -9.45
C LEU A 86 4.17 3.96 -8.71
N VAL A 87 3.85 2.67 -8.59
CA VAL A 87 2.96 2.13 -7.57
C VAL A 87 3.83 1.59 -6.45
N ILE A 88 3.64 2.12 -5.25
CA ILE A 88 4.41 1.77 -4.06
C ILE A 88 3.48 1.17 -3.03
N PHE A 89 3.83 0.02 -2.50
CA PHE A 89 2.95 -0.73 -1.62
C PHE A 89 3.73 -1.52 -0.57
N ASN A 90 3.06 -1.85 0.52
CA ASN A 90 3.57 -2.80 1.50
C ASN A 90 2.91 -4.17 1.30
N ASN A 91 3.63 -5.22 1.64
CA ASN A 91 3.09 -6.56 1.76
C ASN A 91 2.70 -6.88 3.21
N SER A 92 2.19 -8.08 3.47
CA SER A 92 1.73 -8.51 4.80
C SER A 92 2.85 -8.73 5.82
N ILE A 93 4.10 -8.79 5.39
CA ILE A 93 5.28 -8.82 6.28
C ILE A 93 5.91 -7.44 6.47
N GLY A 94 5.36 -6.41 5.83
CA GLY A 94 5.78 -5.02 5.99
C GLY A 94 6.82 -4.52 4.99
N ASP A 95 7.34 -5.36 4.10
CA ASP A 95 8.29 -4.93 3.07
C ASP A 95 7.63 -3.93 2.13
N ILE A 96 8.39 -2.92 1.75
CA ILE A 96 7.94 -1.89 0.82
C ILE A 96 8.50 -2.19 -0.56
N THR A 97 7.63 -2.21 -1.56
CA THR A 97 8.00 -2.46 -2.95
C THR A 97 7.49 -1.34 -3.83
N ALA A 98 8.30 -0.89 -4.78
CA ALA A 98 7.91 0.02 -5.85
C ALA A 98 8.01 -0.68 -7.20
N VAL A 99 6.97 -0.56 -8.00
CA VAL A 99 6.89 -1.07 -9.37
C VAL A 99 6.49 0.04 -10.32
N ASP A 100 6.88 -0.10 -11.56
CA ASP A 100 6.47 0.81 -12.62
C ASP A 100 4.98 0.65 -12.95
N VAL A 101 4.24 1.76 -13.01
CA VAL A 101 2.78 1.81 -13.26
C VAL A 101 2.40 1.13 -14.58
N GLU A 102 3.23 1.26 -15.63
CA GLU A 102 2.88 0.75 -16.95
C GLU A 102 3.18 -0.73 -17.10
N THR A 103 4.34 -1.17 -16.59
CA THR A 103 4.87 -2.50 -16.87
C THR A 103 4.74 -3.49 -15.71
N GLY A 104 4.53 -3.00 -14.48
CA GLY A 104 4.57 -3.83 -13.27
C GLY A 104 5.96 -4.33 -12.91
N GLN A 105 7.02 -3.87 -13.60
CA GLN A 105 8.39 -4.25 -13.28
C GLN A 105 8.85 -3.58 -11.99
N ILE A 106 9.57 -4.37 -11.17
CA ILE A 106 10.14 -3.86 -9.93
C ILE A 106 11.18 -2.78 -10.21
N THR A 107 11.06 -1.66 -9.49
CA THR A 107 12.05 -0.58 -9.51
C THR A 107 12.98 -0.70 -8.32
N TRP A 108 12.42 -0.91 -7.13
CA TRP A 108 13.18 -1.18 -5.91
C TRP A 108 12.31 -1.91 -4.87
N GLN A 109 12.96 -2.54 -3.92
CA GLN A 109 12.32 -3.17 -2.77
C GLN A 109 13.15 -2.92 -1.51
N LEU A 110 12.48 -2.58 -0.42
CA LEU A 110 13.07 -2.40 0.89
C LEU A 110 12.47 -3.41 1.87
N PRO A 111 13.24 -4.42 2.31
CA PRO A 111 12.83 -5.26 3.42
C PRO A 111 12.88 -4.46 4.72
N THR A 112 11.78 -4.45 5.46
CA THR A 112 11.69 -3.75 6.75
C THR A 112 11.84 -4.69 7.94
N GLN A 113 11.92 -6.00 7.70
CA GLN A 113 12.12 -7.00 8.74
C GLN A 113 13.44 -7.75 8.55
N SER A 114 14.14 -7.99 9.66
CA SER A 114 15.25 -8.94 9.66
C SER A 114 14.73 -10.37 9.53
N SER A 115 15.38 -11.19 8.73
CA SER A 115 15.02 -12.54 8.28
C SER A 115 14.76 -13.61 9.37
N ASN A 116 14.81 -13.28 10.65
CA ASN A 116 14.71 -14.24 11.76
C ASN A 116 13.33 -14.31 12.44
N ILE A 117 12.28 -13.71 11.87
CA ILE A 117 11.06 -13.46 12.64
C ILE A 117 9.81 -14.02 11.94
N ILE A 118 9.83 -15.28 11.55
CA ILE A 118 8.60 -15.97 11.08
C ILE A 118 7.52 -16.01 12.20
N ASN A 119 7.91 -16.06 13.47
CA ASN A 119 6.99 -16.15 14.60
C ASN A 119 6.41 -14.79 15.06
N GLU A 120 7.00 -13.66 14.67
CA GLU A 120 6.50 -12.32 15.06
C GLU A 120 5.65 -11.65 13.97
N SER A 121 5.58 -12.23 12.79
CA SER A 121 4.83 -11.66 11.66
C SER A 121 3.31 -11.62 11.90
N TYR A 122 2.78 -12.46 12.78
CA TYR A 122 1.35 -12.48 13.11
C TYR A 122 0.82 -11.18 13.72
N ASN A 123 1.66 -10.44 14.44
CA ASN A 123 1.28 -9.20 15.12
C ASN A 123 1.87 -7.96 14.46
N PHE A 124 2.54 -8.11 13.33
CA PHE A 124 3.15 -6.96 12.66
C PHE A 124 2.08 -6.08 12.02
N LYS A 125 2.11 -4.79 12.34
CA LYS A 125 1.18 -3.80 11.80
C LYS A 125 1.97 -2.59 11.32
N THR A 126 1.58 -2.10 10.15
CA THR A 126 2.08 -0.84 9.61
C THR A 126 0.97 0.17 9.50
N SER A 127 1.31 1.45 9.58
CA SER A 127 0.42 2.52 9.15
C SER A 127 0.23 2.48 7.63
N LYS A 128 -0.72 3.26 7.12
CA LYS A 128 -0.79 3.51 5.67
C LYS A 128 0.42 4.31 5.21
N LEU A 129 0.83 4.08 3.98
CA LEU A 129 1.85 4.85 3.28
C LEU A 129 1.30 6.24 2.93
N VAL A 130 2.08 7.28 3.19
CA VAL A 130 1.81 8.65 2.74
C VAL A 130 3.04 9.23 2.08
N SER A 131 2.89 10.26 1.25
CA SER A 131 4.00 10.87 0.51
C SER A 131 3.83 12.37 0.39
N ASP A 132 4.97 13.07 0.34
CA ASP A 132 5.09 14.48 -0.03
C ASP A 132 5.47 14.69 -1.52
N GLY A 133 5.58 13.57 -2.28
CA GLY A 133 6.03 13.56 -3.68
C GLY A 133 7.54 13.36 -3.86
N LYS A 134 8.34 13.37 -2.79
CA LYS A 134 9.78 13.09 -2.78
C LYS A 134 10.11 11.88 -1.90
N SER A 135 9.47 11.83 -0.75
CA SER A 135 9.65 10.79 0.26
C SER A 135 8.34 10.09 0.56
N ILE A 136 8.44 8.86 1.05
CA ILE A 136 7.35 8.07 1.61
C ILE A 136 7.53 8.05 3.11
N PHE A 137 6.42 8.15 3.84
CA PHE A 137 6.39 8.08 5.29
C PHE A 137 5.41 7.01 5.73
N PHE A 138 5.82 6.20 6.68
CA PHE A 138 4.98 5.22 7.38
C PHE A 138 5.64 4.82 8.69
N SER A 139 4.86 4.21 9.55
CA SER A 139 5.33 3.67 10.84
C SER A 139 4.87 2.22 11.01
N ASN A 140 5.47 1.54 11.96
CA ASN A 140 5.08 0.21 12.36
C ASN A 140 4.91 0.10 13.88
N ASN A 141 4.45 -1.04 14.37
CA ASN A 141 4.28 -1.33 15.79
C ASN A 141 5.55 -1.88 16.46
N LYS A 142 6.72 -1.73 15.82
CA LYS A 142 8.06 -2.05 16.37
C LYS A 142 8.87 -0.79 16.67
N GLU A 143 8.18 0.32 16.93
CA GLU A 143 8.80 1.62 17.27
C GLU A 143 9.63 2.23 16.14
N GLU A 144 9.27 1.95 14.87
CA GLU A 144 9.99 2.49 13.72
C GLU A 144 9.07 3.36 12.88
N PHE A 145 9.48 4.61 12.68
CA PHE A 145 8.86 5.54 11.74
C PHE A 145 9.87 5.87 10.65
N TYR A 146 9.52 5.53 9.41
CA TYR A 146 10.40 5.60 8.24
C TYR A 146 10.16 6.83 7.40
N SER A 147 11.24 7.39 6.86
CA SER A 147 11.26 8.21 5.65
C SER A 147 12.11 7.52 4.59
N ILE A 148 11.56 7.30 3.41
CA ILE A 148 12.22 6.60 2.30
C ILE A 148 12.18 7.49 1.07
N ASP A 149 13.30 7.62 0.36
CA ASP A 149 13.36 8.28 -0.94
C ASP A 149 12.56 7.50 -1.99
N ILE A 150 11.62 8.16 -2.66
CA ILE A 150 10.70 7.51 -3.62
C ILE A 150 11.43 6.92 -4.81
N LYS A 151 12.48 7.57 -5.30
CA LYS A 151 13.15 7.16 -6.54
C LYS A 151 14.07 5.97 -6.34
N THR A 152 14.73 5.93 -5.19
CA THR A 152 15.80 4.96 -4.93
C THR A 152 15.42 3.86 -3.95
N GLY A 153 14.37 4.05 -3.16
CA GLY A 153 14.00 3.14 -2.06
C GLY A 153 14.97 3.21 -0.87
N VAL A 154 15.92 4.17 -0.87
CA VAL A 154 16.87 4.33 0.23
C VAL A 154 16.18 5.01 1.41
N THR A 155 16.43 4.47 2.61
CA THR A 155 15.94 5.07 3.85
C THR A 155 16.69 6.38 4.14
N ASN A 156 15.95 7.48 4.19
CA ASN A 156 16.48 8.79 4.59
C ASN A 156 16.77 8.82 6.08
N TRP A 157 15.80 8.38 6.88
CA TRP A 157 15.92 8.30 8.34
C TRP A 157 14.86 7.34 8.93
N ILE A 158 15.13 6.88 10.15
CA ILE A 158 14.21 6.13 11.00
C ILE A 158 14.17 6.83 12.36
N ASN A 159 12.98 7.00 12.91
CA ASN A 159 12.76 7.55 14.26
C ASN A 159 12.02 6.52 15.12
N ASP A 160 12.33 6.49 16.41
CA ASP A 160 11.75 5.58 17.41
C ASP A 160 10.32 6.03 17.77
N ILE A 161 9.35 5.72 16.92
CA ILE A 161 7.94 6.07 17.12
C ILE A 161 7.07 4.85 16.86
N ASN A 162 6.38 4.37 17.90
CA ASN A 162 5.36 3.34 17.76
C ASN A 162 4.03 3.98 17.40
N SER A 163 3.60 3.76 16.15
CA SER A 163 2.30 4.22 15.63
C SER A 163 1.84 3.30 14.52
N ILE A 164 0.55 3.00 14.51
CA ILE A 164 -0.12 2.28 13.42
C ILE A 164 -1.12 3.18 12.69
N LEU A 165 -1.25 4.43 13.12
CA LEU A 165 -2.15 5.39 12.49
C LEU A 165 -1.49 6.04 11.27
N THR A 166 -2.32 6.36 10.30
CA THR A 166 -1.86 7.03 9.06
C THR A 166 -1.27 8.40 9.38
N PRO A 167 0.00 8.66 9.05
CA PRO A 167 0.59 9.97 9.24
C PRO A 167 -0.08 11.02 8.34
N LEU A 168 -0.07 12.27 8.77
CA LEU A 168 -0.51 13.43 7.99
C LEU A 168 0.68 14.30 7.65
N VAL A 169 0.93 14.53 6.36
CA VAL A 169 2.02 15.37 5.87
C VAL A 169 1.46 16.72 5.44
N ILE A 170 1.96 17.80 6.01
CA ILE A 170 1.59 19.18 5.68
C ILE A 170 2.87 20.01 5.49
N GLY A 171 3.22 20.32 4.26
CA GLY A 171 4.50 20.98 3.97
C GLY A 171 5.68 20.18 4.51
N ASN A 172 6.48 20.78 5.38
CA ASN A 172 7.66 20.14 5.99
C ASN A 172 7.35 19.49 7.35
N ILE A 173 6.09 19.34 7.73
CA ILE A 173 5.71 18.78 9.02
C ILE A 173 4.92 17.49 8.81
N ILE A 174 5.28 16.47 9.55
CA ILE A 174 4.56 15.20 9.62
C ILE A 174 3.92 15.11 11.00
N PHE A 175 2.62 14.90 11.03
CA PHE A 175 1.87 14.63 12.26
C PHE A 175 1.55 13.13 12.35
N THR A 176 1.77 12.55 13.51
CA THR A 176 1.33 11.20 13.84
C THR A 176 0.89 11.10 15.28
N VAL A 177 0.15 10.05 15.63
CA VAL A 177 -0.25 9.79 17.02
C VAL A 177 0.42 8.50 17.46
N SER A 178 1.19 8.57 18.55
CA SER A 178 1.83 7.38 19.11
C SER A 178 0.81 6.41 19.71
N GLU A 179 1.17 5.14 19.90
CA GLU A 179 0.33 4.15 20.57
C GLU A 179 -0.10 4.60 21.99
N LYS A 180 0.70 5.42 22.67
CA LYS A 180 0.38 6.01 23.98
C LYS A 180 -0.60 7.19 23.90
N GLY A 181 -1.08 7.56 22.70
CA GLY A 181 -2.04 8.64 22.48
C GLY A 181 -1.43 10.05 22.38
N TYR A 182 -0.13 10.19 22.28
CA TYR A 182 0.52 11.50 22.11
C TYR A 182 0.50 11.91 20.64
N LEU A 183 0.04 13.14 20.39
CA LEU A 183 0.21 13.79 19.09
C LEU A 183 1.66 14.24 18.95
N LEU A 184 2.34 13.75 17.95
CA LEU A 184 3.74 14.07 17.64
C LEU A 184 3.80 14.86 16.35
N SER A 185 4.74 15.82 16.28
CA SER A 185 5.08 16.52 15.06
C SER A 185 6.57 16.34 14.75
N LEU A 186 6.87 15.93 13.55
CA LEU A 186 8.22 15.74 13.03
C LEU A 186 8.46 16.79 11.95
N ILE A 187 9.59 17.48 12.00
CA ILE A 187 10.03 18.37 10.93
C ILE A 187 10.95 17.55 10.03
N HIS A 188 10.58 17.40 8.77
CA HIS A 188 11.44 16.78 7.77
C HIS A 188 11.95 17.84 6.80
N ILE A 189 13.23 17.82 6.50
CA ILE A 189 13.91 18.79 5.65
C ILE A 189 14.44 18.05 4.41
#